data_9822a5e34716f44eac2b8843abbf1b2d
#
_entry.id   9822a5e34716f44eac2b8843abbf1b2d
#
_cell.length_a   1.000
_cell.length_b   1.000
_cell.length_c   1.000
_cell.angle_alpha   90.00
_cell.angle_beta   90.00
_cell.angle_gamma   90.00
#
_symmetry.space_group_name_H-M   'P 1'
#
loop_
_entity.id
_entity.type
_entity.pdbx_description
1 polymer ?
#
loop_
_entity_poly.entity_id
_entity_poly.type
_entity_poly.pdbx_seq_one_letter_code
_entity_poly.pdbx_strand_id
1 'polypeptide(L)'
;DLQQWISTGAVWTDRELLPSSTNNSSQQSSIVMSTSGGQSPTWTNRTYEPADIWAYQPIQRPPVPWAALGKKLNSQRNPIDAFIQQKLKQKQLIASPAAEKKTLIRRATYDLTGLPPTLKQIHEFENSQHQDSWSLLIKKMMESPHYGEQMAQMWIDVVRYADTSGFANDYER
;
A
#
# COMPACT_ATOMS: atom_id res chain seq x y z
N ASP A 1 24.35 -22.41 6.96
CA ASP A 1 23.19 -23.26 7.07
C ASP A 1 21.96 -22.40 7.43
N LEU A 2 20.84 -22.58 6.70
CA LEU A 2 19.62 -21.77 6.85
C LEU A 2 19.05 -21.87 8.27
N GLN A 3 19.09 -23.04 8.88
CA GLN A 3 18.62 -23.25 10.26
C GLN A 3 19.46 -22.47 11.28
N GLN A 4 20.76 -22.42 11.09
CA GLN A 4 21.65 -21.65 11.95
C GLN A 4 21.40 -20.14 11.81
N TRP A 5 21.18 -19.68 10.58
CA TRP A 5 20.85 -18.28 10.31
C TRP A 5 19.52 -17.87 10.96
N ILE A 6 18.47 -18.69 10.86
CA ILE A 6 17.18 -18.47 11.50
C ILE A 6 17.31 -18.45 13.04
N SER A 7 18.06 -19.44 13.61
CA SER A 7 18.25 -19.55 15.07
C SER A 7 19.05 -18.40 15.68
N THR A 8 19.89 -17.73 14.88
CA THR A 8 20.63 -16.52 15.29
C THR A 8 19.86 -15.21 15.11
N GLY A 9 18.56 -15.29 14.80
CA GLY A 9 17.70 -14.13 14.63
C GLY A 9 17.67 -13.55 13.23
N ALA A 10 18.09 -14.34 12.23
CA ALA A 10 18.04 -13.96 10.80
C ALA A 10 18.71 -12.61 10.49
N VAL A 11 19.79 -12.30 11.20
CA VAL A 11 20.50 -11.03 11.04
C VAL A 11 21.22 -11.02 9.69
N TRP A 12 20.90 -10.07 8.82
CA TRP A 12 21.67 -9.76 7.63
C TRP A 12 22.93 -9.01 8.04
N THR A 13 24.07 -9.65 7.89
CA THR A 13 25.38 -9.07 8.21
C THR A 13 25.91 -8.13 7.14
N ASP A 14 25.27 -8.08 5.99
CA ASP A 14 25.75 -7.28 4.84
C ASP A 14 25.20 -5.85 4.85
N ARG A 15 25.57 -5.12 5.88
CA ARG A 15 25.44 -3.65 5.87
C ARG A 15 26.49 -2.99 4.96
N GLU A 16 27.37 -3.80 4.35
CA GLU A 16 28.50 -3.32 3.54
C GLU A 16 28.25 -3.30 2.02
N LEU A 17 27.08 -3.74 1.53
CA LEU A 17 26.82 -3.78 0.08
C LEU A 17 26.06 -2.58 -0.49
N LEU A 18 25.72 -1.63 0.33
CA LEU A 18 25.32 -0.32 -0.18
C LEU A 18 26.49 0.63 0.04
N PRO A 19 27.14 1.15 -1.01
CA PRO A 19 28.11 2.21 -0.84
C PRO A 19 27.40 3.36 -0.13
N SER A 20 27.86 3.67 1.07
CA SER A 20 27.46 4.88 1.79
C SER A 20 27.87 6.07 0.89
N SER A 21 26.95 6.57 0.12
CA SER A 21 27.12 7.79 -0.66
C SER A 21 27.08 9.00 0.28
N THR A 22 28.12 9.11 1.12
CA THR A 22 28.53 10.38 1.70
C THR A 22 29.64 10.95 0.83
N ASN A 23 29.28 11.51 -0.31
CA ASN A 23 30.14 12.47 -0.97
C ASN A 23 29.28 13.52 -1.66
N ASN A 24 29.26 14.69 -1.03
CA ASN A 24 28.97 15.96 -1.67
C ASN A 24 29.87 16.14 -2.89
N SER A 25 29.39 15.83 -4.07
CA SER A 25 29.88 16.41 -5.31
C SER A 25 28.71 16.40 -6.30
N SER A 26 28.37 17.58 -6.74
CA SER A 26 27.38 17.94 -7.74
C SER A 26 27.73 17.41 -9.15
N GLN A 27 27.91 16.10 -9.27
CA GLN A 27 27.94 15.45 -10.58
C GLN A 27 26.76 14.49 -10.60
N GLN A 28 25.81 14.78 -11.48
CA GLN A 28 24.74 13.86 -11.87
C GLN A 28 25.38 12.62 -12.51
N SER A 29 25.80 11.68 -11.66
CA SER A 29 26.27 10.38 -12.12
C SER A 29 25.06 9.47 -12.31
N SER A 30 24.80 9.09 -13.54
CA SER A 30 23.82 8.06 -13.86
C SER A 30 24.21 6.74 -13.18
N ILE A 31 23.20 6.06 -12.59
CA ILE A 31 23.41 4.78 -11.93
C ILE A 31 23.22 3.68 -12.96
N VAL A 32 24.30 2.93 -13.23
CA VAL A 32 24.24 1.76 -14.09
C VAL A 32 23.86 0.54 -13.24
N MET A 33 22.71 -0.06 -13.52
CA MET A 33 22.32 -1.32 -12.90
C MET A 33 22.42 -2.46 -13.91
N SER A 34 23.22 -3.46 -13.61
CA SER A 34 23.25 -4.70 -14.38
C SER A 34 22.07 -5.57 -13.97
N THR A 35 21.15 -5.85 -14.91
CA THR A 35 20.03 -6.75 -14.70
C THR A 35 20.34 -8.10 -15.34
N SER A 36 20.24 -9.19 -14.56
CA SER A 36 20.37 -10.56 -15.08
C SER A 36 19.10 -10.95 -15.83
N GLY A 37 19.22 -11.51 -17.02
CA GLY A 37 18.13 -12.24 -17.66
C GLY A 37 17.64 -11.76 -19.02
N GLY A 38 18.22 -10.76 -19.62
CA GLY A 38 17.90 -10.37 -21.00
C GLY A 38 19.09 -10.49 -21.92
N GLN A 39 18.89 -10.99 -23.14
CA GLN A 39 19.93 -11.03 -24.16
C GLN A 39 20.11 -9.66 -24.87
N SER A 40 19.20 -8.72 -24.60
CA SER A 40 19.29 -7.38 -25.19
C SER A 40 20.21 -6.47 -24.40
N PRO A 41 21.20 -5.82 -25.02
CA PRO A 41 22.07 -4.84 -24.36
C PRO A 41 21.29 -3.68 -23.71
N THR A 42 20.13 -3.31 -24.26
CA THR A 42 19.26 -2.28 -23.71
C THR A 42 18.56 -2.73 -22.42
N TRP A 43 18.46 -4.01 -22.19
CA TRP A 43 17.91 -4.60 -20.96
C TRP A 43 18.97 -4.83 -19.90
N THR A 44 20.16 -5.27 -20.29
CA THR A 44 21.26 -5.64 -19.37
C THR A 44 22.03 -4.44 -18.84
N ASN A 45 22.07 -3.34 -19.59
CA ASN A 45 22.84 -2.13 -19.25
C ASN A 45 21.92 -0.90 -19.13
N ARG A 46 20.85 -1.02 -18.36
CA ARG A 46 19.97 0.13 -18.10
C ARG A 46 20.69 1.17 -17.27
N THR A 47 20.65 2.39 -17.73
CA THR A 47 21.12 3.57 -17.01
C THR A 47 19.91 4.28 -16.41
N TYR A 48 19.94 4.54 -15.13
CA TYR A 48 18.87 5.24 -14.44
C TYR A 48 19.39 6.56 -13.89
N GLU A 49 18.64 7.62 -14.10
CA GLU A 49 18.86 8.85 -13.37
C GLU A 49 18.44 8.69 -11.90
N PRO A 50 19.13 9.33 -10.94
CA PRO A 50 18.79 9.22 -9.53
C PRO A 50 17.32 9.55 -9.23
N ALA A 51 16.69 10.43 -10.00
CA ALA A 51 15.26 10.77 -9.86
C ALA A 51 14.33 9.61 -10.24
N ASP A 52 14.74 8.73 -11.15
CA ASP A 52 13.93 7.62 -11.65
C ASP A 52 13.90 6.44 -10.65
N ILE A 53 14.88 6.37 -9.76
CA ILE A 53 14.98 5.33 -8.74
C ILE A 53 14.46 5.78 -7.36
N TRP A 54 13.51 6.70 -7.34
CA TRP A 54 12.95 7.27 -6.11
C TRP A 54 12.45 6.20 -5.12
N ALA A 55 11.94 5.05 -5.61
CA ALA A 55 11.44 3.96 -4.79
C ALA A 55 12.53 3.26 -3.97
N TYR A 56 13.80 3.38 -4.39
CA TYR A 56 14.96 2.79 -3.72
C TYR A 56 15.73 3.81 -2.87
N GLN A 57 15.27 5.05 -2.80
CA GLN A 57 15.84 6.05 -1.91
C GLN A 57 15.34 5.84 -0.47
N PRO A 58 16.12 6.24 0.54
CA PRO A 58 15.67 6.21 1.92
C PRO A 58 14.34 6.94 2.10
N ILE A 59 13.39 6.30 2.81
CA ILE A 59 12.08 6.88 3.06
C ILE A 59 12.23 8.15 3.90
N GLN A 60 11.78 9.27 3.35
CA GLN A 60 11.71 10.54 4.06
C GLN A 60 10.27 10.89 4.37
N ARG A 61 10.02 11.32 5.60
CA ARG A 61 8.70 11.80 6.00
C ARG A 61 8.50 13.23 5.54
N PRO A 62 7.63 13.51 4.56
CA PRO A 62 7.39 14.88 4.11
C PRO A 62 6.61 15.67 5.16
N PRO A 63 6.79 17.00 5.23
CA PRO A 63 5.98 17.84 6.11
C PRO A 63 4.51 17.81 5.65
N VAL A 64 3.60 17.60 6.61
CA VAL A 64 2.16 17.55 6.30
C VAL A 64 1.62 18.94 6.02
N PRO A 65 0.97 19.16 4.88
CA PRO A 65 0.46 20.49 4.48
C PRO A 65 -0.87 20.81 5.17
N TRP A 66 -0.86 20.97 6.49
CA TRP A 66 -2.06 21.23 7.28
C TRP A 66 -2.87 22.45 6.85
N ALA A 67 -2.22 23.47 6.30
CA ALA A 67 -2.89 24.66 5.76
C ALA A 67 -3.86 24.34 4.60
N ALA A 68 -3.67 23.19 3.93
CA ALA A 68 -4.55 22.76 2.86
C ALA A 68 -5.95 22.40 3.33
N LEU A 69 -6.10 21.95 4.58
CA LEU A 69 -7.39 21.54 5.15
C LEU A 69 -8.32 22.73 5.50
N GLY A 70 -7.78 23.95 5.61
CA GLY A 70 -8.56 25.12 6.02
C GLY A 70 -9.07 25.03 7.47
N LYS A 71 -10.05 25.90 7.81
CA LYS A 71 -10.60 26.03 9.18
C LYS A 71 -11.60 24.92 9.57
N LYS A 72 -12.02 24.06 8.64
CA LYS A 72 -13.14 23.12 8.83
C LYS A 72 -12.79 21.84 9.59
N LEU A 73 -11.53 21.64 9.98
CA LEU A 73 -11.12 20.40 10.62
C LEU A 73 -10.88 20.60 12.13
N ASN A 74 -11.97 20.58 12.85
CA ASN A 74 -11.93 20.30 14.28
C ASN A 74 -11.98 18.77 14.47
N SER A 75 -11.04 18.20 15.16
CA SER A 75 -10.97 16.88 15.78
C SER A 75 -10.44 15.65 15.01
N GLN A 76 -10.51 15.58 13.68
CA GLN A 76 -9.98 14.41 12.94
C GLN A 76 -9.02 14.85 11.83
N ARG A 77 -7.88 15.45 12.20
CA ARG A 77 -6.83 15.79 11.23
C ARG A 77 -6.15 14.54 10.72
N ASN A 78 -6.50 14.12 9.52
CA ASN A 78 -5.81 13.05 8.84
C ASN A 78 -4.73 13.62 7.90
N PRO A 79 -3.45 13.24 8.06
CA PRO A 79 -2.38 13.67 7.16
C PRO A 79 -2.67 13.36 5.68
N ILE A 80 -3.29 12.21 5.40
CA ILE A 80 -3.64 11.81 4.03
C ILE A 80 -4.59 12.83 3.40
N ASP A 81 -5.61 13.27 4.13
CA ASP A 81 -6.56 14.27 3.65
C ASP A 81 -5.87 15.61 3.35
N ALA A 82 -4.86 15.98 4.15
CA ALA A 82 -4.08 17.18 3.91
C ALA A 82 -3.35 17.14 2.56
N PHE A 83 -2.70 16.02 2.24
CA PHE A 83 -2.03 15.86 0.95
C PHE A 83 -3.02 15.80 -0.22
N ILE A 84 -4.15 15.09 -0.07
CA ILE A 84 -5.20 15.04 -1.09
C ILE A 84 -5.75 16.45 -1.36
N GLN A 85 -6.12 17.18 -0.30
CA GLN A 85 -6.65 18.54 -0.43
C GLN A 85 -5.65 19.52 -1.06
N GLN A 86 -4.37 19.38 -0.74
CA GLN A 86 -3.32 20.16 -1.40
C GLN A 86 -3.30 19.90 -2.92
N LYS A 87 -3.36 18.64 -3.34
CA LYS A 87 -3.38 18.28 -4.77
C LYS A 87 -4.64 18.75 -5.48
N LEU A 88 -5.80 18.60 -4.85
CA LEU A 88 -7.06 19.12 -5.39
C LEU A 88 -6.99 20.63 -5.60
N LYS A 89 -6.50 21.40 -4.62
CA LYS A 89 -6.33 22.85 -4.74
C LYS A 89 -5.37 23.23 -5.87
N GLN A 90 -4.24 22.53 -6.00
CA GLN A 90 -3.29 22.75 -7.10
C GLN A 90 -3.91 22.54 -8.48
N LYS A 91 -4.86 21.60 -8.59
CA LYS A 91 -5.59 21.31 -9.84
C LYS A 91 -6.91 22.09 -9.97
N GLN A 92 -7.23 22.99 -9.02
CA GLN A 92 -8.49 23.73 -8.96
C GLN A 92 -9.73 22.83 -8.94
N LEU A 93 -9.59 21.64 -8.35
CA LEU A 93 -10.68 20.67 -8.20
C LEU A 93 -11.29 20.76 -6.81
N ILE A 94 -12.58 20.48 -6.74
CA ILE A 94 -13.34 20.38 -5.50
C ILE A 94 -13.52 18.90 -5.16
N ALA A 95 -13.31 18.55 -3.88
CA ALA A 95 -13.58 17.19 -3.42
C ALA A 95 -15.08 16.88 -3.54
N SER A 96 -15.38 15.66 -3.96
CA SER A 96 -16.75 15.15 -3.95
C SER A 96 -17.31 15.10 -2.52
N PRO A 97 -18.63 15.25 -2.34
CA PRO A 97 -19.26 15.08 -1.04
C PRO A 97 -19.04 13.65 -0.51
N ALA A 98 -19.19 13.49 0.81
CA ALA A 98 -19.12 12.18 1.44
C ALA A 98 -20.15 11.22 0.81
N ALA A 99 -19.77 9.97 0.60
CA ALA A 99 -20.68 8.97 0.07
C ALA A 99 -21.77 8.60 1.11
N GLU A 100 -22.93 8.20 0.61
CA GLU A 100 -24.04 7.72 1.45
C GLU A 100 -23.66 6.43 2.21
N LYS A 101 -24.29 6.19 3.36
CA LYS A 101 -24.04 5.02 4.22
C LYS A 101 -24.08 3.70 3.44
N LYS A 102 -25.07 3.54 2.56
CA LYS A 102 -25.20 2.34 1.70
C LYS A 102 -23.99 2.11 0.80
N THR A 103 -23.46 3.18 0.22
CA THR A 103 -22.26 3.12 -0.61
C THR A 103 -21.01 2.83 0.23
N LEU A 104 -20.92 3.45 1.42
CA LEU A 104 -19.80 3.26 2.34
C LEU A 104 -19.72 1.80 2.82
N ILE A 105 -20.83 1.23 3.30
CA ILE A 105 -20.82 -0.17 3.76
C ILE A 105 -20.47 -1.13 2.63
N ARG A 106 -21.01 -0.91 1.42
CA ARG A 106 -20.68 -1.75 0.27
C ARG A 106 -19.19 -1.74 -0.04
N ARG A 107 -18.57 -0.56 -0.10
CA ARG A 107 -17.14 -0.42 -0.35
C ARG A 107 -16.31 -1.09 0.72
N ALA A 108 -16.58 -0.77 1.99
CA ALA A 108 -15.84 -1.33 3.12
C ALA A 108 -15.93 -2.85 3.20
N THR A 109 -17.10 -3.44 2.91
CA THR A 109 -17.29 -4.89 2.97
C THR A 109 -16.50 -5.59 1.88
N TYR A 110 -16.54 -5.08 0.64
CA TYR A 110 -15.73 -5.63 -0.44
C TYR A 110 -14.23 -5.49 -0.17
N ASP A 111 -13.77 -4.33 0.29
CA ASP A 111 -12.35 -4.08 0.52
C ASP A 111 -11.80 -4.93 1.67
N LEU A 112 -12.57 -5.10 2.74
CA LEU A 112 -12.10 -5.80 3.94
C LEU A 112 -12.39 -7.31 3.94
N THR A 113 -13.47 -7.75 3.30
CA THR A 113 -13.88 -9.17 3.37
C THR A 113 -14.01 -9.85 2.01
N GLY A 114 -13.88 -9.11 0.91
CA GLY A 114 -14.11 -9.63 -0.45
C GLY A 114 -15.56 -9.95 -0.78
N LEU A 115 -16.49 -9.76 0.16
CA LEU A 115 -17.88 -10.17 0.04
C LEU A 115 -18.84 -8.96 0.04
N PRO A 116 -20.03 -9.07 -0.58
CA PRO A 116 -21.06 -8.05 -0.47
C PRO A 116 -21.63 -8.00 0.96
N PRO A 117 -22.12 -6.83 1.43
CA PRO A 117 -22.82 -6.74 2.69
C PRO A 117 -24.18 -7.45 2.61
N THR A 118 -24.59 -8.08 3.71
CA THR A 118 -25.93 -8.63 3.82
C THR A 118 -26.98 -7.52 3.99
N LEU A 119 -28.24 -7.79 3.61
CA LEU A 119 -29.33 -6.82 3.81
C LEU A 119 -29.47 -6.40 5.26
N LYS A 120 -29.27 -7.34 6.20
CA LYS A 120 -29.28 -7.04 7.63
C LYS A 120 -28.21 -6.04 8.03
N GLN A 121 -26.98 -6.23 7.58
CA GLN A 121 -25.86 -5.30 7.84
C GLN A 121 -26.14 -3.91 7.27
N ILE A 122 -26.71 -3.84 6.07
CA ILE A 122 -27.08 -2.56 5.44
C ILE A 122 -28.10 -1.83 6.31
N HIS A 123 -29.20 -2.50 6.69
CA HIS A 123 -30.26 -1.91 7.50
C HIS A 123 -29.77 -1.48 8.89
N GLU A 124 -28.96 -2.32 9.55
CA GLU A 124 -28.38 -1.98 10.85
C GLU A 124 -27.51 -0.71 10.76
N PHE A 125 -26.67 -0.61 9.74
CA PHE A 125 -25.79 0.53 9.58
C PHE A 125 -26.53 1.81 9.14
N GLU A 126 -27.48 1.71 8.21
CA GLU A 126 -28.28 2.86 7.75
C GLU A 126 -29.09 3.47 8.90
N ASN A 127 -29.72 2.62 9.71
CA ASN A 127 -30.59 3.07 10.82
C ASN A 127 -29.82 3.39 12.11
N SER A 128 -28.53 3.11 12.16
CA SER A 128 -27.73 3.40 13.36
C SER A 128 -27.60 4.91 13.57
N GLN A 129 -28.02 5.34 14.79
CA GLN A 129 -27.84 6.71 15.28
C GLN A 129 -26.57 6.89 16.11
N HIS A 130 -25.77 5.81 16.26
CA HIS A 130 -24.55 5.88 17.06
C HIS A 130 -23.49 6.72 16.34
N GLN A 131 -22.86 7.64 17.07
CA GLN A 131 -21.85 8.54 16.51
C GLN A 131 -20.66 7.77 15.89
N ASP A 132 -20.26 6.66 16.51
CA ASP A 132 -19.15 5.82 16.08
C ASP A 132 -19.58 4.62 15.23
N SER A 133 -20.80 4.66 14.64
CA SER A 133 -21.36 3.55 13.86
C SER A 133 -20.41 3.05 12.76
N TRP A 134 -19.70 3.96 12.11
CA TRP A 134 -18.71 3.62 11.10
C TRP A 134 -17.52 2.84 11.67
N SER A 135 -16.91 3.34 12.73
CA SER A 135 -15.76 2.68 13.38
C SER A 135 -16.11 1.31 13.93
N LEU A 136 -17.32 1.16 14.50
CA LEU A 136 -17.82 -0.11 14.99
C LEU A 136 -18.06 -1.11 13.86
N LEU A 137 -18.59 -0.65 12.72
CA LEU A 137 -18.78 -1.47 11.53
C LEU A 137 -17.43 -1.99 11.01
N ILE A 138 -16.43 -1.12 10.85
CA ILE A 138 -15.09 -1.51 10.40
C ILE A 138 -14.47 -2.52 11.36
N LYS A 139 -14.51 -2.26 12.66
CA LYS A 139 -14.01 -3.19 13.68
C LYS A 139 -14.64 -4.58 13.56
N LYS A 140 -15.96 -4.64 13.43
CA LYS A 140 -16.71 -5.91 13.26
C LYS A 140 -16.28 -6.67 11.99
N MET A 141 -16.00 -5.96 10.88
CA MET A 141 -15.50 -6.58 9.66
C MET A 141 -14.08 -7.13 9.84
N MET A 142 -13.21 -6.41 10.53
CA MET A 142 -11.84 -6.85 10.80
C MET A 142 -11.76 -8.04 11.76
N GLU A 143 -12.78 -8.25 12.60
CA GLU A 143 -12.91 -9.41 13.48
C GLU A 143 -13.48 -10.66 12.75
N SER A 144 -13.94 -10.50 11.51
CA SER A 144 -14.49 -11.59 10.70
C SER A 144 -13.37 -12.49 10.16
N PRO A 145 -13.55 -13.82 10.09
CA PRO A 145 -12.63 -14.73 9.39
C PRO A 145 -12.38 -14.31 7.93
N HIS A 146 -13.38 -13.79 7.24
CA HIS A 146 -13.28 -13.33 5.87
C HIS A 146 -12.29 -12.17 5.68
N TYR A 147 -12.02 -11.39 6.74
CA TYR A 147 -10.95 -10.38 6.68
C TYR A 147 -9.58 -11.04 6.52
N GLY A 148 -9.33 -12.11 7.28
CA GLY A 148 -8.10 -12.89 7.16
C GLY A 148 -7.94 -13.52 5.77
N GLU A 149 -9.01 -14.10 5.24
CA GLU A 149 -9.04 -14.68 3.89
C GLU A 149 -8.74 -13.63 2.82
N GLN A 150 -9.38 -12.47 2.89
CA GLN A 150 -9.15 -11.36 1.95
C GLN A 150 -7.71 -10.83 2.03
N MET A 151 -7.17 -10.65 3.23
CA MET A 151 -5.80 -10.18 3.41
C MET A 151 -4.76 -11.22 2.97
N ALA A 152 -5.06 -12.50 3.13
CA ALA A 152 -4.19 -13.59 2.71
C ALA A 152 -3.93 -13.59 1.19
N GLN A 153 -4.92 -13.19 0.38
CA GLN A 153 -4.77 -13.13 -1.08
C GLN A 153 -3.59 -12.25 -1.51
N MET A 154 -3.41 -11.08 -0.87
CA MET A 154 -2.27 -10.21 -1.18
C MET A 154 -0.92 -10.87 -0.86
N TRP A 155 -0.85 -11.63 0.24
CA TRP A 155 0.36 -12.36 0.60
C TRP A 155 0.63 -13.54 -0.32
N ILE A 156 -0.41 -14.25 -0.74
CA ILE A 156 -0.33 -15.35 -1.71
C ILE A 156 0.27 -14.86 -3.03
N ASP A 157 -0.18 -13.69 -3.51
CA ASP A 157 0.38 -13.05 -4.71
C ASP A 157 1.86 -12.67 -4.55
N VAL A 158 2.23 -12.11 -3.40
CA VAL A 158 3.62 -11.73 -3.11
C VAL A 158 4.55 -12.94 -3.10
N VAL A 159 4.12 -14.05 -2.49
CA VAL A 159 4.91 -15.30 -2.44
C VAL A 159 4.76 -16.14 -3.70
N ARG A 160 3.99 -15.67 -4.68
CA ARG A 160 3.73 -16.37 -5.95
C ARG A 160 3.19 -17.79 -5.74
N TYR A 161 2.30 -17.94 -4.77
CA TYR A 161 1.62 -19.18 -4.51
C TYR A 161 0.64 -19.52 -5.64
N ALA A 162 0.60 -20.79 -6.03
CA ALA A 162 -0.42 -21.31 -6.93
C ALA A 162 -0.75 -22.75 -6.52
N ASP A 163 -2.03 -23.10 -6.55
CA ASP A 163 -2.50 -24.45 -6.24
C ASP A 163 -2.12 -25.44 -7.34
N THR A 164 -2.01 -24.95 -8.56
CA THR A 164 -1.71 -25.74 -9.75
C THR A 164 -0.51 -25.17 -10.51
N SER A 165 0.03 -25.94 -11.44
CA SER A 165 1.12 -25.46 -12.30
C SER A 165 0.66 -24.42 -13.33
N GLY A 166 -0.65 -24.29 -13.52
CA GLY A 166 -1.26 -23.46 -14.56
C GLY A 166 -0.90 -23.95 -15.97
N PHE A 167 -1.52 -23.35 -16.99
CA PHE A 167 -1.27 -23.68 -18.37
C PHE A 167 -1.67 -25.12 -18.78
N ALA A 168 -1.25 -25.59 -19.97
CA ALA A 168 -1.83 -26.71 -20.71
C ALA A 168 -2.16 -28.01 -19.96
N ASN A 169 -1.50 -28.35 -18.90
CA ASN A 169 -1.71 -29.61 -18.16
C ASN A 169 -2.15 -29.40 -16.70
N ASP A 170 -2.16 -28.19 -16.22
CA ASP A 170 -2.67 -27.73 -14.90
C ASP A 170 -2.58 -28.78 -13.76
N TYR A 171 -1.42 -29.40 -13.59
CA TYR A 171 -1.18 -30.36 -12.52
C TYR A 171 -1.23 -29.69 -11.14
N GLU A 172 -1.85 -30.34 -10.17
CA GLU A 172 -1.75 -29.98 -8.76
C GLU A 172 -0.28 -30.01 -8.30
N ARG A 173 0.08 -29.08 -7.43
CA ARG A 173 1.42 -28.95 -6.87
C ARG A 173 1.50 -29.60 -5.50
#